data_3581eb988c1ca11f23dac9ac52d646be
#
_entry.id   3581eb988c1ca11f23dac9ac52d646be
#
_cell.length_a   1.000
_cell.length_b   1.000
_cell.length_c   1.000
_cell.angle_alpha   90.00
_cell.angle_beta   90.00
_cell.angle_gamma   90.00
#
_symmetry.space_group_name_H-M   'P 1'
#
loop_
_entity.id
_entity.type
_entity.pdbx_description
1 polymer ?
#
loop_
_entity_poly.entity_id
_entity_poly.type
_entity_poly.pdbx_seq_one_letter_code
_entity_poly.pdbx_strand_id
1 'polypeptide(L)'
;EVRNEKTGILGNGDSAFDFTKLISNWAKDLRIFTNGAASFSDEQIKKLQEHRIEIVEKEIEKLEHNNGYLRHIIFKDGSSSSITALYAPAPFEQHCKIPESLGCELTEEGYIKIDSSLETTVKGVFAIGDNASKMRTVANAVAMGTAAGMMISKKMILDAF
;
A
#
# COMPACT_ATOMS: atom_id res chain seq x y z
N GLU A 1 -0.65 -15.81 -4.15
CA GLU A 1 -0.17 -15.97 -5.56
C GLU A 1 1.35 -16.13 -5.63
N VAL A 2 2.11 -15.47 -4.75
CA VAL A 2 3.59 -15.48 -4.77
C VAL A 2 4.20 -16.32 -3.65
N ARG A 3 3.46 -17.27 -3.12
CA ARG A 3 3.93 -18.18 -2.08
C ARG A 3 5.07 -19.04 -2.61
N ASN A 4 6.20 -19.06 -1.91
CA ASN A 4 7.43 -19.76 -2.28
C ASN A 4 8.16 -19.18 -3.52
N GLU A 5 7.77 -18.01 -3.98
CA GLU A 5 8.47 -17.29 -5.04
C GLU A 5 9.57 -16.39 -4.45
N LYS A 6 10.56 -16.03 -5.28
CA LYS A 6 11.57 -15.04 -4.92
C LYS A 6 10.93 -13.67 -4.75
N THR A 7 10.76 -13.25 -3.53
CA THR A 7 10.01 -12.07 -3.17
C THR A 7 10.92 -10.98 -2.60
N GLY A 8 10.71 -9.76 -3.04
CA GLY A 8 11.39 -8.59 -2.50
C GLY A 8 10.45 -7.64 -1.78
N ILE A 9 11.03 -6.89 -0.86
CA ILE A 9 10.42 -5.72 -0.26
C ILE A 9 11.30 -4.53 -0.62
N LEU A 10 10.75 -3.53 -1.28
CA LEU A 10 11.41 -2.25 -1.49
C LEU A 10 11.04 -1.34 -0.31
N GLY A 11 12.03 -0.99 0.49
CA GLY A 11 11.79 -0.14 1.66
C GLY A 11 12.98 -0.09 2.60
N ASN A 12 12.93 0.79 3.59
CA ASN A 12 14.02 1.01 4.52
C ASN A 12 13.48 1.36 5.93
N GLY A 13 14.28 1.17 6.95
CA GLY A 13 13.96 1.50 8.34
C GLY A 13 12.80 0.72 8.94
N ASP A 14 12.17 1.28 9.98
CA ASP A 14 11.16 0.61 10.81
C ASP A 14 9.97 0.09 10.02
N SER A 15 9.45 0.90 9.09
CA SER A 15 8.30 0.51 8.28
C SER A 15 8.57 -0.70 7.39
N ALA A 16 9.76 -0.75 6.78
CA ALA A 16 10.18 -1.91 5.98
C ALA A 16 10.40 -3.14 6.85
N PHE A 17 10.97 -2.97 8.04
CA PHE A 17 11.17 -4.06 9.01
C PHE A 17 9.82 -4.66 9.46
N ASP A 18 8.85 -3.81 9.83
CA ASP A 18 7.53 -4.27 10.26
C ASP A 18 6.77 -4.96 9.12
N PHE A 19 6.85 -4.40 7.92
CA PHE A 19 6.23 -5.03 6.76
C PHE A 19 6.88 -6.36 6.39
N THR A 20 8.20 -6.46 6.56
CA THR A 20 8.94 -7.72 6.34
C THR A 20 8.46 -8.83 7.27
N LYS A 21 8.20 -8.53 8.55
CA LYS A 21 7.63 -9.51 9.49
C LYS A 21 6.29 -10.06 9.00
N LEU A 22 5.44 -9.22 8.44
CA LEU A 22 4.15 -9.66 7.89
C LEU A 22 4.37 -10.58 6.68
N ILE A 23 5.16 -10.16 5.71
CA ILE A 23 5.36 -10.88 4.46
C ILE A 23 6.11 -12.20 4.67
N SER A 24 7.04 -12.28 5.62
CA SER A 24 7.79 -13.51 5.94
C SER A 24 6.90 -14.69 6.35
N ASN A 25 5.67 -14.41 6.77
CA ASN A 25 4.68 -15.46 7.06
C ASN A 25 4.25 -16.22 5.80
N TRP A 26 4.31 -15.59 4.63
CA TRP A 26 3.87 -16.18 3.36
C TRP A 26 4.99 -16.44 2.36
N ALA A 27 6.02 -15.59 2.34
CA ALA A 27 7.17 -15.71 1.45
C ALA A 27 8.39 -16.22 2.22
N LYS A 28 9.02 -17.32 1.75
CA LYS A 28 10.19 -17.93 2.40
C LYS A 28 11.52 -17.48 1.81
N ASP A 29 11.56 -17.19 0.50
CA ASP A 29 12.73 -16.58 -0.17
C ASP A 29 12.48 -15.08 -0.26
N LEU A 30 12.83 -14.36 0.83
CA LEU A 30 12.51 -12.95 1.01
C LEU A 30 13.80 -12.12 1.13
N ARG A 31 13.82 -10.98 0.42
CA ARG A 31 14.91 -10.01 0.46
C ARG A 31 14.36 -8.60 0.64
N ILE A 32 15.15 -7.74 1.30
CA ILE A 32 14.86 -6.33 1.41
C ILE A 32 15.80 -5.55 0.51
N PHE A 33 15.26 -4.68 -0.33
CA PHE A 33 16.00 -3.76 -1.18
C PHE A 33 15.81 -2.35 -0.63
N THR A 34 16.89 -1.78 -0.08
CA THR A 34 16.85 -0.47 0.58
C THR A 34 17.04 0.69 -0.38
N ASN A 35 17.45 0.39 -1.63
CA ASN A 35 17.75 1.39 -2.66
C ASN A 35 18.73 2.45 -2.17
N GLY A 36 19.84 2.00 -1.57
CA GLY A 36 20.86 2.80 -0.90
C GLY A 36 21.17 2.27 0.49
N ALA A 37 21.86 3.04 1.31
CA ALA A 37 22.27 2.61 2.65
C ALA A 37 21.09 2.22 3.53
N ALA A 38 21.20 1.10 4.23
CA ALA A 38 20.20 0.62 5.17
C ALA A 38 20.13 1.51 6.43
N SER A 39 18.92 1.73 6.94
CA SER A 39 18.67 2.49 8.18
C SER A 39 18.03 1.65 9.29
N PHE A 40 18.33 0.35 9.30
CA PHE A 40 17.88 -0.57 10.36
C PHE A 40 18.76 -0.44 11.60
N SER A 41 18.17 -0.65 12.78
CA SER A 41 18.93 -0.80 14.02
C SER A 41 19.67 -2.14 14.06
N ASP A 42 20.71 -2.25 14.91
CA ASP A 42 21.47 -3.48 15.10
C ASP A 42 20.57 -4.66 15.53
N GLU A 43 19.55 -4.39 16.34
CA GLU A 43 18.58 -5.38 16.76
C GLU A 43 17.73 -5.88 15.58
N GLN A 44 17.31 -4.98 14.70
CA GLN A 44 16.54 -5.32 13.50
C GLN A 44 17.38 -6.14 12.52
N ILE A 45 18.63 -5.72 12.29
CA ILE A 45 19.58 -6.47 11.44
C ILE A 45 19.77 -7.88 11.95
N LYS A 46 19.98 -8.03 13.27
CA LYS A 46 20.13 -9.36 13.88
C LYS A 46 18.90 -10.24 13.66
N LYS A 47 17.68 -9.70 13.86
CA LYS A 47 16.42 -10.42 13.62
C LYS A 47 16.26 -10.82 12.16
N LEU A 48 16.60 -9.94 11.22
CA LEU A 48 16.53 -10.25 9.78
C LEU A 48 17.49 -11.39 9.43
N GLN A 49 18.71 -11.38 9.98
CA GLN A 49 19.71 -12.45 9.80
C GLN A 49 19.23 -13.78 10.39
N GLU A 50 18.66 -13.81 11.60
CA GLU A 50 18.09 -14.99 12.23
C GLU A 50 17.01 -15.63 11.35
N HIS A 51 16.23 -14.80 10.63
CA HIS A 51 15.21 -15.25 9.68
C HIS A 51 15.74 -15.49 8.26
N ARG A 52 17.06 -15.35 8.02
CA ARG A 52 17.71 -15.51 6.71
C ARG A 52 17.19 -14.54 5.64
N ILE A 53 16.83 -13.35 6.06
CA ILE A 53 16.38 -12.28 5.17
C ILE A 53 17.57 -11.41 4.82
N GLU A 54 17.90 -11.37 3.55
CA GLU A 54 19.02 -10.60 3.01
C GLU A 54 18.63 -9.13 2.86
N ILE A 55 19.50 -8.21 3.27
CA ILE A 55 19.39 -6.77 3.02
C ILE A 55 20.32 -6.43 1.85
N VAL A 56 19.74 -5.87 0.79
CA VAL A 56 20.47 -5.44 -0.42
C VAL A 56 20.46 -3.92 -0.48
N GLU A 57 21.61 -3.31 -0.20
CA GLU A 57 21.79 -1.85 -0.10
C GLU A 57 22.17 -1.17 -1.43
N LYS A 58 22.05 -1.91 -2.54
CA LYS A 58 22.37 -1.38 -3.87
C LYS A 58 21.27 -0.44 -4.38
N GLU A 59 21.70 0.66 -5.01
CA GLU A 59 20.77 1.56 -5.68
C GLU A 59 20.16 0.89 -6.92
N ILE A 60 18.84 0.98 -7.02
CA ILE A 60 18.07 0.39 -8.12
C ILE A 60 18.09 1.36 -9.30
N GLU A 61 18.42 0.84 -10.48
CA GLU A 61 18.32 1.55 -11.74
C GLU A 61 16.94 1.35 -12.37
N LYS A 62 16.51 0.07 -12.47
CA LYS A 62 15.22 -0.27 -13.11
C LYS A 62 14.74 -1.65 -12.69
N LEU A 63 13.45 -1.88 -12.95
CA LEU A 63 12.81 -3.19 -12.86
C LEU A 63 12.71 -3.78 -14.28
N GLU A 64 13.22 -4.99 -14.46
CA GLU A 64 13.11 -5.72 -15.72
C GLU A 64 11.96 -6.70 -15.65
N HIS A 65 11.06 -6.63 -16.63
CA HIS A 65 9.90 -7.51 -16.73
C HIS A 65 9.69 -8.02 -18.16
N ASN A 66 8.98 -9.14 -18.27
CA ASN A 66 8.52 -9.66 -19.55
C ASN A 66 6.99 -9.78 -19.53
N ASN A 67 6.30 -9.01 -20.38
CA ASN A 67 4.83 -8.96 -20.43
C ASN A 67 4.16 -8.71 -19.06
N GLY A 68 4.72 -7.80 -18.25
CA GLY A 68 4.22 -7.48 -16.91
C GLY A 68 4.73 -8.41 -15.80
N TYR A 69 5.38 -9.51 -16.11
CA TYR A 69 5.98 -10.42 -15.14
C TYR A 69 7.38 -9.98 -14.77
N LEU A 70 7.59 -9.60 -13.52
CA LEU A 70 8.88 -9.19 -12.99
C LEU A 70 9.91 -10.33 -13.09
N ARG A 71 11.14 -9.99 -13.50
CA ARG A 71 12.24 -10.93 -13.67
C ARG A 71 13.46 -10.58 -12.86
N HIS A 72 13.88 -9.31 -12.94
CA HIS A 72 15.07 -8.83 -12.26
C HIS A 72 14.90 -7.41 -11.75
N ILE A 73 15.60 -7.13 -10.67
CA ILE A 73 15.98 -5.78 -10.27
C ILE A 73 17.38 -5.53 -10.82
N ILE A 74 17.55 -4.48 -11.61
CA ILE A 74 18.83 -4.06 -12.13
C ILE A 74 19.34 -2.92 -11.28
N PHE A 75 20.60 -3.01 -10.82
CA PHE A 75 21.22 -2.01 -9.99
C PHE A 75 22.11 -1.07 -10.81
N LYS A 76 22.36 0.13 -10.30
CA LYS A 76 23.21 1.14 -10.94
C LYS A 76 24.66 0.67 -11.14
N ASP A 77 25.13 -0.32 -10.35
CA ASP A 77 26.46 -0.92 -10.52
C ASP A 77 26.51 -1.97 -11.65
N GLY A 78 25.42 -2.12 -12.40
CA GLY A 78 25.30 -3.10 -13.50
C GLY A 78 24.98 -4.52 -13.05
N SER A 79 24.95 -4.81 -11.75
CA SER A 79 24.55 -6.13 -11.24
C SER A 79 23.01 -6.27 -11.23
N SER A 80 22.54 -7.49 -11.02
CA SER A 80 21.10 -7.76 -10.97
C SER A 80 20.73 -8.76 -9.89
N SER A 81 19.48 -8.73 -9.45
CA SER A 81 18.86 -9.72 -8.57
C SER A 81 17.62 -10.30 -9.22
N SER A 82 17.58 -11.62 -9.37
CA SER A 82 16.39 -12.31 -9.87
C SER A 82 15.28 -12.27 -8.82
N ILE A 83 14.08 -11.87 -9.23
CA ILE A 83 12.92 -11.71 -8.37
C ILE A 83 11.63 -11.90 -9.17
N THR A 84 10.63 -12.50 -8.55
CA THR A 84 9.32 -12.76 -9.19
C THR A 84 8.25 -11.79 -8.71
N ALA A 85 8.35 -11.34 -7.46
CA ALA A 85 7.41 -10.39 -6.87
C ALA A 85 8.15 -9.32 -6.05
N LEU A 86 7.66 -8.10 -6.09
CA LEU A 86 8.19 -6.97 -5.33
C LEU A 86 7.05 -6.25 -4.64
N TYR A 87 7.09 -6.22 -3.32
CA TYR A 87 6.24 -5.35 -2.52
C TYR A 87 6.91 -3.98 -2.39
N ALA A 88 6.29 -2.96 -2.96
CA ALA A 88 6.80 -1.60 -2.91
C ALA A 88 5.71 -0.67 -2.38
N PRO A 89 5.97 0.11 -1.32
CA PRO A 89 5.07 1.18 -0.92
C PRO A 89 5.10 2.26 -2.01
N ALA A 90 3.99 2.41 -2.72
CA ALA A 90 3.81 3.51 -3.66
C ALA A 90 3.15 4.69 -2.96
N PRO A 91 3.55 5.92 -3.26
CA PRO A 91 2.80 7.09 -2.82
C PRO A 91 1.34 6.97 -3.26
N PHE A 92 0.43 7.38 -2.38
CA PHE A 92 -0.99 7.38 -2.68
C PHE A 92 -1.40 8.77 -3.15
N GLU A 93 -2.16 8.83 -4.25
CA GLU A 93 -2.84 10.03 -4.70
C GLU A 93 -4.24 9.68 -5.22
N GLN A 94 -5.17 10.62 -5.11
CA GLN A 94 -6.50 10.47 -5.68
C GLN A 94 -6.40 10.49 -7.21
N HIS A 95 -6.81 9.42 -7.86
CA HIS A 95 -6.82 9.34 -9.32
C HIS A 95 -7.86 10.28 -9.94
N CYS A 96 -9.01 10.45 -9.28
CA CYS A 96 -10.10 11.30 -9.73
C CYS A 96 -10.13 12.61 -8.96
N LYS A 97 -10.17 13.75 -9.66
CA LYS A 97 -10.19 15.10 -9.07
C LYS A 97 -11.59 15.65 -8.85
N ILE A 98 -12.66 14.89 -9.14
CA ILE A 98 -14.04 15.33 -8.93
C ILE A 98 -14.32 15.71 -7.47
N PRO A 99 -13.91 14.93 -6.45
CA PRO A 99 -14.14 15.31 -5.06
C PRO A 99 -13.51 16.66 -4.70
N GLU A 100 -12.28 16.89 -5.12
CA GLU A 100 -11.60 18.17 -4.88
C GLU A 100 -12.29 19.32 -5.61
N SER A 101 -12.75 19.13 -6.86
CA SER A 101 -13.47 20.16 -7.62
C SER A 101 -14.83 20.48 -7.03
N LEU A 102 -15.44 19.57 -6.29
CA LEU A 102 -16.66 19.79 -5.52
C LEU A 102 -16.40 20.47 -4.17
N GLY A 103 -15.14 20.63 -3.78
CA GLY A 103 -14.75 21.25 -2.50
C GLY A 103 -14.64 20.26 -1.34
N CYS A 104 -14.57 18.94 -1.61
CA CYS A 104 -14.32 17.95 -0.57
C CYS A 104 -12.90 18.10 -0.02
N GLU A 105 -12.77 18.11 1.32
CA GLU A 105 -11.48 18.10 1.98
C GLU A 105 -10.84 16.71 1.91
N LEU A 106 -9.49 16.71 1.89
CA LEU A 106 -8.69 15.50 2.04
C LEU A 106 -8.08 15.45 3.45
N THR A 107 -7.75 14.24 3.90
CA THR A 107 -6.90 14.05 5.08
C THR A 107 -5.44 14.39 4.74
N GLU A 108 -4.58 14.48 5.76
CA GLU A 108 -3.14 14.70 5.55
C GLU A 108 -2.48 13.64 4.67
N GLU A 109 -3.03 12.41 4.68
CA GLU A 109 -2.55 11.31 3.85
C GLU A 109 -3.21 11.25 2.46
N GLY A 110 -4.07 12.21 2.10
CA GLY A 110 -4.69 12.31 0.79
C GLY A 110 -5.99 11.53 0.60
N TYR A 111 -6.59 10.95 1.65
CA TYR A 111 -7.91 10.33 1.60
C TYR A 111 -9.02 11.38 1.64
N ILE A 112 -10.15 11.11 0.99
CA ILE A 112 -11.33 11.97 1.12
C ILE A 112 -11.81 11.91 2.57
N LYS A 113 -11.93 13.07 3.20
CA LYS A 113 -12.39 13.20 4.57
C LYS A 113 -13.88 12.91 4.65
N ILE A 114 -14.26 11.99 5.52
CA ILE A 114 -15.64 11.55 5.74
C ILE A 114 -15.98 11.57 7.22
N ASP A 115 -17.27 11.71 7.52
CA ASP A 115 -17.80 11.52 8.86
C ASP A 115 -18.24 10.07 9.14
N SER A 116 -18.88 9.83 10.27
CA SER A 116 -19.38 8.50 10.66
C SER A 116 -20.54 7.99 9.79
N SER A 117 -21.17 8.87 9.02
CA SER A 117 -22.20 8.52 8.04
C SER A 117 -21.66 8.36 6.62
N LEU A 118 -20.32 8.41 6.47
CA LEU A 118 -19.60 8.33 5.19
C LEU A 118 -19.87 9.53 4.26
N GLU A 119 -20.46 10.61 4.79
CA GLU A 119 -20.63 11.87 4.08
C GLU A 119 -19.33 12.67 4.11
N THR A 120 -18.98 13.30 3.00
CA THR A 120 -17.80 14.15 2.91
C THR A 120 -18.04 15.49 3.59
N THR A 121 -17.06 16.39 3.54
CA THR A 121 -17.24 17.79 3.99
C THR A 121 -18.23 18.58 3.13
N VAL A 122 -18.62 18.04 1.99
CA VAL A 122 -19.63 18.60 1.09
C VAL A 122 -20.96 17.83 1.24
N LYS A 123 -22.01 18.53 1.69
CA LYS A 123 -23.32 17.92 1.92
C LYS A 123 -23.87 17.22 0.67
N GLY A 124 -24.34 15.98 0.84
CA GLY A 124 -24.89 15.16 -0.23
C GLY A 124 -23.84 14.40 -1.03
N VAL A 125 -22.55 14.57 -0.73
CA VAL A 125 -21.45 13.82 -1.35
C VAL A 125 -20.91 12.79 -0.37
N PHE A 126 -20.87 11.54 -0.78
CA PHE A 126 -20.41 10.41 0.03
C PHE A 126 -19.17 9.77 -0.60
N ALA A 127 -18.23 9.32 0.22
CA ALA A 127 -17.03 8.62 -0.24
C ALA A 127 -16.83 7.32 0.52
N ILE A 128 -16.51 6.24 -0.21
CA ILE A 128 -16.40 4.90 0.33
C ILE A 128 -15.24 4.13 -0.32
N GLY A 129 -14.70 3.13 0.40
CA GLY A 129 -13.64 2.27 -0.12
C GLY A 129 -12.28 2.93 -0.10
N ASP A 130 -11.45 2.60 -1.09
CA ASP A 130 -10.03 2.92 -1.12
C ASP A 130 -9.70 4.41 -1.18
N ASN A 131 -10.62 5.24 -1.66
CA ASN A 131 -10.44 6.69 -1.74
C ASN A 131 -10.67 7.42 -0.40
N ALA A 132 -11.34 6.76 0.55
CA ALA A 132 -11.70 7.33 1.85
C ALA A 132 -11.14 6.52 3.03
N SER A 133 -10.45 5.39 2.81
CA SER A 133 -9.96 4.50 3.86
C SER A 133 -8.57 3.95 3.58
N LYS A 134 -7.73 3.90 4.64
CA LYS A 134 -6.44 3.20 4.61
C LYS A 134 -6.59 1.68 4.48
N MET A 135 -7.72 1.13 4.90
CA MET A 135 -8.01 -0.29 4.82
C MET A 135 -8.50 -0.66 3.42
N ARG A 136 -7.55 -0.80 2.49
CA ARG A 136 -7.80 -1.10 1.08
C ARG A 136 -8.04 -2.59 0.87
N THR A 137 -9.24 -3.05 1.23
CA THR A 137 -9.66 -4.43 1.03
C THR A 137 -11.04 -4.46 0.38
N VAL A 138 -11.29 -5.49 -0.43
CA VAL A 138 -12.62 -5.71 -1.05
C VAL A 138 -13.70 -5.80 0.03
N ALA A 139 -13.43 -6.51 1.12
CA ALA A 139 -14.39 -6.68 2.21
C ALA A 139 -14.77 -5.32 2.84
N ASN A 140 -13.77 -4.46 3.10
CA ASN A 140 -14.03 -3.12 3.64
C ASN A 140 -14.82 -2.25 2.66
N ALA A 141 -14.46 -2.26 1.37
CA ALA A 141 -15.16 -1.49 0.36
C ALA A 141 -16.64 -1.91 0.22
N VAL A 142 -16.92 -3.22 0.26
CA VAL A 142 -18.29 -3.77 0.25
C VAL A 142 -19.06 -3.37 1.51
N ALA A 143 -18.45 -3.47 2.69
CA ALA A 143 -19.07 -3.08 3.94
C ALA A 143 -19.41 -1.58 3.97
N MET A 144 -18.47 -0.73 3.56
CA MET A 144 -18.70 0.72 3.45
C MET A 144 -19.80 1.03 2.44
N GLY A 145 -19.84 0.33 1.28
CA GLY A 145 -20.91 0.49 0.28
C GLY A 145 -22.29 0.16 0.83
N THR A 146 -22.41 -0.94 1.58
CA THR A 146 -23.66 -1.33 2.24
C THR A 146 -24.10 -0.28 3.26
N ALA A 147 -23.18 0.16 4.12
CA ALA A 147 -23.46 1.19 5.13
C ALA A 147 -23.90 2.51 4.49
N ALA A 148 -23.17 2.98 3.47
CA ALA A 148 -23.51 4.20 2.75
C ALA A 148 -24.90 4.12 2.11
N GLY A 149 -25.22 3.01 1.42
CA GLY A 149 -26.54 2.82 0.81
C GLY A 149 -27.69 2.93 1.81
N MET A 150 -27.53 2.31 2.99
CA MET A 150 -28.52 2.41 4.08
C MET A 150 -28.64 3.84 4.62
N MET A 151 -27.52 4.52 4.86
CA MET A 151 -27.50 5.88 5.43
C MET A 151 -28.06 6.90 4.46
N ILE A 152 -27.69 6.84 3.18
CA ILE A 152 -28.20 7.70 2.11
C ILE A 152 -29.72 7.52 1.96
N SER A 153 -30.18 6.25 1.88
CA SER A 153 -31.62 5.96 1.76
C SER A 153 -32.41 6.52 2.93
N LYS A 154 -31.93 6.29 4.16
CA LYS A 154 -32.56 6.84 5.37
C LYS A 154 -32.62 8.37 5.33
N LYS A 155 -31.51 9.03 4.96
CA LYS A 155 -31.44 10.49 4.88
C LYS A 155 -32.42 11.03 3.86
N MET A 156 -32.47 10.48 2.66
CA MET A 156 -33.40 10.89 1.61
C MET A 156 -34.86 10.74 2.03
N ILE A 157 -35.22 9.65 2.73
CA ILE A 157 -36.59 9.42 3.23
C ILE A 157 -36.96 10.49 4.28
N LEU A 158 -36.02 10.75 5.22
CA LEU A 158 -36.29 11.75 6.27
C LEU A 158 -36.34 13.18 5.74
N ASP A 159 -35.56 13.52 4.73
CA ASP A 159 -35.55 14.84 4.09
C ASP A 159 -36.79 15.06 3.22
N ALA A 160 -37.45 13.98 2.77
CA ALA A 160 -38.67 14.03 1.95
C ALA A 160 -39.98 13.99 2.76
N PHE A 161 -39.92 13.59 4.06
CA PHE A 161 -41.10 13.47 4.94
C PHE A 161 -41.37 14.77 5.68
#